data_e4ea2f4299bc6653f4d3363c9b27a3e0
#
_entry.id   e4ea2f4299bc6653f4d3363c9b27a3e0
#
_cell.length_a   1.000
_cell.length_b   1.000
_cell.length_c   1.000
_cell.angle_alpha   90.00
_cell.angle_beta   90.00
_cell.angle_gamma   90.00
#
_symmetry.space_group_name_H-M   'P 1'
#
loop_
_entity.id
_entity.type
_entity.pdbx_description
1 polymer ?
#
loop_
_entity_poly.entity_id
_entity_poly.type
_entity_poly.pdbx_seq_one_letter_code
_entity_poly.pdbx_strand_id
1 'polypeptide(L)'
;MIPRHLAFPISAAVILFLPGSGSLYARQNGPQASDASTTWTAPDPATIPEGPLGDSIRLGLEVFNDTPKFAAPYVGNRMSCGHCHLKSGTAPYAIPVVGVPGLFPMYRDREKEVVTLEERIEQCFQRSESGHRLPNNSREMVGLVAYAQWLSKDQVTGRPFPGRGLAKLPELSGDANRGSHVYAQQCAVCHGPEGAGQPPSIPALWGPDAYSDGAGMNEIGKMAAFVQHNMPETNPGSLTPQQAYDVAAYVHSKPHQRFDIKEHK
;
A
#
# COMPACT_ATOMS: atom_id res chain seq x y z
N MET A 1 53.91 4.52 68.14
CA MET A 1 53.44 5.74 67.50
C MET A 1 52.12 5.40 66.74
N ILE A 2 50.98 5.81 67.28
CA ILE A 2 49.68 5.51 66.76
C ILE A 2 49.05 6.88 66.34
N PRO A 3 48.68 7.09 65.10
CA PRO A 3 47.92 8.32 64.75
C PRO A 3 46.44 8.12 64.97
N ARG A 4 45.83 9.18 65.50
CA ARG A 4 44.51 9.41 65.93
C ARG A 4 43.48 9.28 64.77
N HIS A 5 42.40 8.58 65.02
CA HIS A 5 41.18 8.60 64.20
C HIS A 5 40.42 9.92 64.42
N LEU A 6 40.19 10.67 63.35
CA LEU A 6 39.25 11.80 63.31
C LEU A 6 37.88 11.28 62.92
N ALA A 7 36.93 11.37 63.86
CA ALA A 7 35.52 11.10 63.58
C ALA A 7 34.86 12.34 62.99
N PHE A 8 34.24 12.20 61.84
CA PHE A 8 33.34 13.20 61.27
C PHE A 8 31.89 12.93 61.67
N PRO A 9 31.12 13.94 62.04
CA PRO A 9 29.70 13.75 62.38
C PRO A 9 28.86 13.57 61.12
N ILE A 10 28.01 12.55 61.12
CA ILE A 10 27.00 12.30 60.08
C ILE A 10 25.80 13.26 60.36
N SER A 11 25.66 14.29 59.56
CA SER A 11 24.45 15.12 59.56
C SER A 11 23.34 14.40 58.80
N ALA A 12 22.32 13.99 59.51
CA ALA A 12 21.09 13.44 58.93
C ALA A 12 20.31 14.59 58.24
N ALA A 13 20.29 14.59 56.92
CA ALA A 13 19.42 15.45 56.15
C ALA A 13 17.99 14.85 56.12
N VAL A 14 17.08 15.51 56.79
CA VAL A 14 15.63 15.21 56.68
C VAL A 14 15.13 15.66 55.33
N ILE A 15 14.87 14.72 54.41
CA ILE A 15 14.25 15.02 53.12
C ILE A 15 12.72 15.13 53.38
N LEU A 16 12.22 16.35 53.40
CA LEU A 16 10.79 16.66 53.36
C LEU A 16 10.29 16.33 51.95
N PHE A 17 9.49 15.26 51.84
CA PHE A 17 8.69 14.97 50.65
C PHE A 17 7.56 16.00 50.55
N LEU A 18 7.66 16.93 49.61
CA LEU A 18 6.53 17.75 49.19
C LEU A 18 5.69 16.89 48.22
N PRO A 19 4.33 16.87 48.37
CA PRO A 19 3.49 16.17 47.45
C PRO A 19 3.60 16.85 46.04
N GLY A 20 4.03 16.06 45.08
CA GLY A 20 4.18 16.50 43.70
C GLY A 20 2.89 17.04 43.12
N SER A 21 2.97 18.29 42.70
CA SER A 21 1.96 18.94 41.85
C SER A 21 1.77 18.12 40.60
N GLY A 22 0.67 17.37 40.52
CA GLY A 22 0.27 16.67 39.30
C GLY A 22 0.13 17.67 38.18
N SER A 23 1.09 17.62 37.25
CA SER A 23 1.00 18.36 35.98
C SER A 23 -0.20 17.81 35.23
N LEU A 24 -1.30 18.53 35.26
CA LEU A 24 -2.43 18.36 34.37
C LEU A 24 -1.94 18.75 32.96
N TYR A 25 -1.39 17.77 32.24
CA TYR A 25 -1.35 17.86 30.79
C TYR A 25 -2.83 17.89 30.34
N ALA A 26 -3.38 19.08 30.24
CA ALA A 26 -4.62 19.30 29.54
C ALA A 26 -4.43 18.73 28.13
N ARG A 27 -5.13 17.61 27.86
CA ARG A 27 -5.36 17.19 26.47
C ARG A 27 -6.00 18.39 25.79
N GLN A 28 -5.22 19.10 25.01
CA GLN A 28 -5.76 20.03 24.05
C GLN A 28 -6.50 19.17 23.03
N ASN A 29 -7.80 19.01 23.22
CA ASN A 29 -8.72 18.67 22.16
C ASN A 29 -8.64 19.85 21.18
N GLY A 30 -7.69 19.76 20.24
CA GLY A 30 -7.69 20.63 19.08
C GLY A 30 -9.05 20.47 18.41
N PRO A 31 -9.55 21.53 17.75
CA PRO A 31 -10.85 21.47 17.09
C PRO A 31 -10.85 20.24 16.22
N GLN A 32 -11.78 19.30 16.46
CA GLN A 32 -12.12 18.28 15.50
C GLN A 32 -12.46 19.02 14.21
N ALA A 33 -11.58 18.86 13.22
CA ALA A 33 -11.89 19.34 11.87
C ALA A 33 -13.24 18.70 11.52
N SER A 34 -14.28 19.53 11.54
CA SER A 34 -15.58 19.16 11.01
C SER A 34 -15.30 18.55 9.64
N ASP A 35 -15.82 17.35 9.40
CA ASP A 35 -15.86 16.68 8.12
C ASP A 35 -16.54 17.60 7.08
N ALA A 36 -15.83 18.60 6.62
CA ALA A 36 -16.07 19.15 5.31
C ALA A 36 -15.58 18.08 4.34
N SER A 37 -16.47 17.18 3.99
CA SER A 37 -16.36 16.26 2.87
C SER A 37 -16.12 17.11 1.61
N THR A 38 -14.90 17.60 1.44
CA THR A 38 -14.42 17.99 0.13
C THR A 38 -14.24 16.67 -0.61
N THR A 39 -15.27 16.29 -1.36
CA THR A 39 -15.21 15.17 -2.29
C THR A 39 -14.10 15.46 -3.26
N TRP A 40 -12.92 14.84 -3.01
CA TRP A 40 -11.83 14.93 -3.96
C TRP A 40 -12.29 14.28 -5.29
N THR A 41 -12.07 14.96 -6.38
CA THR A 41 -12.33 14.45 -7.72
C THR A 41 -11.01 14.25 -8.43
N ALA A 42 -10.84 13.08 -9.07
CA ALA A 42 -9.65 12.82 -9.87
C ALA A 42 -9.53 13.88 -10.98
N PRO A 43 -8.32 14.41 -11.21
CA PRO A 43 -8.11 15.31 -12.34
C PRO A 43 -8.45 14.59 -13.65
N ASP A 44 -9.13 15.28 -14.54
CA ASP A 44 -9.43 14.75 -15.87
C ASP A 44 -8.10 14.57 -16.65
N PRO A 45 -7.81 13.38 -17.19
CA PRO A 45 -6.64 13.16 -18.04
C PRO A 45 -6.51 14.14 -19.22
N ALA A 46 -7.62 14.67 -19.72
CA ALA A 46 -7.60 15.73 -20.74
C ALA A 46 -6.96 17.04 -20.26
N THR A 47 -6.79 17.21 -18.94
CA THR A 47 -6.12 18.39 -18.35
C THR A 47 -4.60 18.20 -18.15
N ILE A 48 -4.04 17.08 -18.58
CA ILE A 48 -2.58 16.88 -18.60
C ILE A 48 -1.98 17.93 -19.54
N PRO A 49 -0.99 18.72 -19.09
CA PRO A 49 -0.45 19.81 -19.90
C PRO A 49 0.23 19.29 -21.18
N GLU A 50 0.37 20.15 -22.16
CA GLU A 50 1.20 19.89 -23.34
C GLU A 50 2.70 20.01 -22.99
N GLY A 51 3.54 19.40 -23.82
CA GLY A 51 5.00 19.47 -23.74
C GLY A 51 5.63 18.40 -22.82
N PRO A 52 6.95 18.50 -22.55
CA PRO A 52 7.73 17.39 -21.97
C PRO A 52 7.23 16.89 -20.62
N LEU A 53 6.70 17.77 -19.78
CA LEU A 53 6.11 17.35 -18.49
C LEU A 53 4.82 16.55 -18.73
N GLY A 54 3.95 17.02 -19.61
CA GLY A 54 2.72 16.31 -19.96
C GLY A 54 2.99 14.95 -20.61
N ASP A 55 4.02 14.86 -21.45
CA ASP A 55 4.45 13.60 -22.05
C ASP A 55 4.93 12.60 -20.99
N SER A 56 5.66 13.08 -19.98
CA SER A 56 6.08 12.25 -18.85
C SER A 56 4.89 11.77 -18.03
N ILE A 57 3.91 12.65 -17.75
CA ILE A 57 2.69 12.29 -17.01
C ILE A 57 1.88 11.25 -17.79
N ARG A 58 1.69 11.42 -19.10
CA ARG A 58 0.99 10.46 -19.97
C ARG A 58 1.68 9.10 -19.97
N LEU A 59 3.02 9.09 -20.15
CA LEU A 59 3.78 7.84 -20.04
C LEU A 59 3.59 7.17 -18.67
N GLY A 60 3.64 7.94 -17.59
CA GLY A 60 3.41 7.40 -16.24
C GLY A 60 2.04 6.75 -16.07
N LEU A 61 1.00 7.38 -16.62
CA LEU A 61 -0.37 6.82 -16.64
C LEU A 61 -0.44 5.53 -17.46
N GLU A 62 0.23 5.48 -18.61
CA GLU A 62 0.31 4.30 -19.46
C GLU A 62 1.06 3.15 -18.78
N VAL A 63 2.22 3.41 -18.19
CA VAL A 63 2.98 2.42 -17.41
C VAL A 63 2.14 1.92 -16.23
N PHE A 64 1.44 2.80 -15.54
CA PHE A 64 0.62 2.44 -14.39
C PHE A 64 -0.52 1.47 -14.75
N ASN A 65 -1.15 1.65 -15.90
CA ASN A 65 -2.30 0.85 -16.32
C ASN A 65 -1.92 -0.40 -17.13
N ASP A 66 -0.79 -0.38 -17.85
CA ASP A 66 -0.30 -1.52 -18.63
C ASP A 66 1.23 -1.59 -18.55
N THR A 67 1.72 -1.95 -17.35
CA THR A 67 3.16 -2.02 -17.04
C THR A 67 3.89 -2.99 -17.97
N PRO A 68 3.35 -4.19 -18.29
CA PRO A 68 4.03 -5.12 -19.20
C PRO A 68 4.25 -4.59 -20.61
N LYS A 69 3.42 -3.67 -21.08
CA LYS A 69 3.57 -3.04 -22.40
C LYS A 69 4.56 -1.89 -22.38
N PHE A 70 4.47 -1.01 -21.39
CA PHE A 70 5.20 0.26 -21.37
C PHE A 70 6.49 0.23 -20.57
N ALA A 71 6.70 -0.81 -19.76
CA ALA A 71 7.90 -1.05 -18.97
C ALA A 71 8.40 -2.51 -19.10
N ALA A 72 8.18 -3.15 -20.26
CA ALA A 72 8.46 -4.56 -20.54
C ALA A 72 9.84 -5.08 -20.05
N PRO A 73 10.97 -4.33 -20.17
CA PRO A 73 12.26 -4.82 -19.70
C PRO A 73 12.37 -5.01 -18.17
N TYR A 74 11.43 -4.48 -17.40
CA TYR A 74 11.49 -4.42 -15.94
C TYR A 74 10.49 -5.32 -15.25
N VAL A 75 9.61 -6.03 -15.97
CA VAL A 75 8.57 -6.89 -15.41
C VAL A 75 8.80 -8.36 -15.77
N GLY A 76 8.40 -9.26 -14.89
CA GLY A 76 8.52 -10.70 -15.06
C GLY A 76 7.19 -11.46 -15.08
N ASN A 77 6.07 -10.72 -15.03
CA ASN A 77 4.72 -11.28 -15.11
C ASN A 77 3.80 -10.32 -15.88
N ARG A 78 2.48 -10.54 -15.84
CA ARG A 78 1.50 -9.70 -16.54
C ARG A 78 0.72 -8.77 -15.60
N MET A 79 1.27 -8.50 -14.41
CA MET A 79 0.69 -7.54 -13.48
C MET A 79 0.98 -6.10 -13.90
N SER A 80 0.07 -5.22 -13.53
CA SER A 80 0.21 -3.76 -13.65
C SER A 80 -0.13 -3.10 -12.32
N CYS A 81 0.39 -1.89 -12.09
CA CYS A 81 0.08 -1.12 -10.87
C CYS A 81 -1.43 -0.96 -10.67
N GLY A 82 -2.17 -0.70 -11.76
CA GLY A 82 -3.62 -0.52 -11.78
C GLY A 82 -4.43 -1.72 -11.31
N HIS A 83 -3.87 -2.94 -11.32
CA HIS A 83 -4.57 -4.14 -10.85
C HIS A 83 -4.79 -4.17 -9.33
N CYS A 84 -3.93 -3.49 -8.57
CA CYS A 84 -4.08 -3.33 -7.12
C CYS A 84 -4.49 -1.92 -6.73
N HIS A 85 -4.00 -0.92 -7.49
CA HIS A 85 -4.33 0.49 -7.29
C HIS A 85 -5.43 0.90 -8.28
N LEU A 86 -6.65 0.43 -8.00
CA LEU A 86 -7.78 0.52 -8.94
C LEU A 86 -8.10 1.94 -9.41
N LYS A 87 -8.76 2.05 -10.58
CA LYS A 87 -9.14 3.30 -11.23
C LYS A 87 -7.92 4.22 -11.40
N SER A 88 -6.85 3.65 -11.95
CA SER A 88 -5.58 4.37 -12.14
C SER A 88 -5.04 5.02 -10.86
N GLY A 89 -5.20 4.34 -9.72
CA GLY A 89 -4.69 4.79 -8.42
C GLY A 89 -5.58 5.77 -7.67
N THR A 90 -6.84 5.92 -8.06
CA THR A 90 -7.76 6.88 -7.44
C THR A 90 -8.84 6.27 -6.56
N ALA A 91 -9.08 4.95 -6.66
CA ALA A 91 -10.16 4.31 -5.92
C ALA A 91 -9.90 4.28 -4.41
N PRO A 92 -10.80 4.83 -3.56
CA PRO A 92 -10.71 4.71 -2.12
C PRO A 92 -10.64 3.23 -1.69
N TYR A 93 -9.85 2.94 -0.65
CA TYR A 93 -9.66 1.59 -0.10
C TYR A 93 -9.10 0.54 -1.07
N ALA A 94 -8.68 0.96 -2.26
CA ALA A 94 -7.87 0.16 -3.19
C ALA A 94 -6.43 0.69 -3.26
N ILE A 95 -5.87 1.04 -2.11
CA ILE A 95 -4.51 1.56 -1.94
C ILE A 95 -4.26 2.77 -2.87
N PRO A 96 -5.08 3.83 -2.84
CA PRO A 96 -4.94 4.96 -3.74
C PRO A 96 -3.56 5.61 -3.64
N VAL A 97 -3.04 6.08 -4.78
CA VAL A 97 -1.73 6.77 -4.85
C VAL A 97 -1.85 8.29 -4.73
N VAL A 98 -3.06 8.80 -4.66
CA VAL A 98 -3.36 10.23 -4.43
C VAL A 98 -2.75 10.72 -3.13
N GLY A 99 -1.95 11.78 -3.17
CA GLY A 99 -1.26 12.35 -2.01
C GLY A 99 -0.08 11.51 -1.49
N VAL A 100 0.24 10.38 -2.14
CA VAL A 100 1.36 9.52 -1.75
C VAL A 100 2.72 10.21 -1.91
N PRO A 101 2.99 10.99 -2.97
CA PRO A 101 4.28 11.69 -3.09
C PRO A 101 4.63 12.56 -1.88
N GLY A 102 3.64 13.18 -1.24
CA GLY A 102 3.84 14.01 -0.04
C GLY A 102 4.13 13.24 1.25
N LEU A 103 4.13 11.90 1.23
CA LEU A 103 4.45 11.06 2.38
C LEU A 103 5.90 10.58 2.39
N PHE A 104 6.58 10.65 1.26
CA PHE A 104 7.96 10.18 1.13
C PHE A 104 8.96 11.34 1.18
N PRO A 105 10.20 11.08 1.68
CA PRO A 105 10.69 9.80 2.20
C PRO A 105 10.05 9.44 3.54
N MET A 106 9.87 8.13 3.82
CA MET A 106 9.29 7.68 5.06
C MET A 106 9.95 6.39 5.58
N TYR A 107 9.97 6.21 6.90
CA TYR A 107 10.42 4.96 7.51
C TYR A 107 9.42 3.83 7.21
N ARG A 108 9.95 2.67 6.83
CA ARG A 108 9.18 1.48 6.49
C ARG A 108 9.57 0.31 7.38
N ASP A 109 8.62 -0.20 8.14
CA ASP A 109 8.87 -1.33 9.06
C ASP A 109 9.33 -2.61 8.37
N ARG A 110 8.88 -2.85 7.15
CA ARG A 110 9.24 -4.03 6.38
C ARG A 110 10.71 -4.02 5.98
N GLU A 111 11.20 -2.89 5.53
CA GLU A 111 12.56 -2.65 5.07
C GLU A 111 13.51 -2.29 6.22
N LYS A 112 12.97 -1.81 7.36
CA LYS A 112 13.71 -1.27 8.51
C LYS A 112 14.61 -0.08 8.18
N GLU A 113 14.19 0.71 7.17
CA GLU A 113 14.94 1.88 6.70
C GLU A 113 14.00 3.00 6.24
N VAL A 114 14.58 4.18 5.98
CA VAL A 114 13.89 5.30 5.33
C VAL A 114 13.94 5.08 3.82
N VAL A 115 12.78 5.04 3.19
CA VAL A 115 12.58 4.69 1.78
C VAL A 115 12.07 5.91 1.03
N THR A 116 12.57 6.16 -0.18
CA THR A 116 12.06 7.17 -1.11
C THR A 116 10.84 6.66 -1.88
N LEU A 117 10.17 7.56 -2.61
CA LEU A 117 9.05 7.16 -3.47
C LEU A 117 9.51 6.22 -4.59
N GLU A 118 10.65 6.53 -5.20
CA GLU A 118 11.26 5.74 -6.27
C GLU A 118 11.60 4.33 -5.80
N GLU A 119 12.26 4.20 -4.66
CA GLU A 119 12.56 2.90 -4.05
C GLU A 119 11.28 2.12 -3.73
N ARG A 120 10.21 2.81 -3.30
CA ARG A 120 8.91 2.17 -3.07
C ARG A 120 8.28 1.67 -4.37
N ILE A 121 8.42 2.41 -5.47
CA ILE A 121 7.98 1.99 -6.80
C ILE A 121 8.80 0.77 -7.27
N GLU A 122 10.14 0.81 -7.15
CA GLU A 122 11.02 -0.33 -7.47
C GLU A 122 10.61 -1.61 -6.75
N GLN A 123 10.25 -1.51 -5.46
CA GLN A 123 9.78 -2.67 -4.70
C GLN A 123 8.50 -3.28 -5.28
N CYS A 124 7.64 -2.51 -5.93
CA CYS A 124 6.47 -3.04 -6.62
C CYS A 124 6.88 -3.85 -7.86
N PHE A 125 7.81 -3.33 -8.67
CA PHE A 125 8.35 -4.05 -9.82
C PHE A 125 8.98 -5.38 -9.41
N GLN A 126 9.79 -5.37 -8.35
CA GLN A 126 10.45 -6.58 -7.88
C GLN A 126 9.47 -7.60 -7.27
N ARG A 127 8.53 -7.15 -6.40
CA ARG A 127 7.67 -8.02 -5.59
C ARG A 127 6.35 -8.37 -6.29
N SER A 128 5.64 -7.38 -6.82
CA SER A 128 4.32 -7.61 -7.38
C SER A 128 4.39 -8.01 -8.85
N GLU A 129 5.35 -7.47 -9.58
CA GLU A 129 5.50 -7.68 -11.01
C GLU A 129 6.64 -8.68 -11.33
N SER A 130 7.23 -9.33 -10.31
CA SER A 130 8.27 -10.39 -10.42
C SER A 130 9.44 -9.99 -11.33
N GLY A 131 9.70 -8.69 -11.40
CA GLY A 131 10.67 -8.09 -12.33
C GLY A 131 11.93 -7.59 -11.65
N HIS A 132 12.58 -6.62 -12.26
CA HIS A 132 13.84 -6.04 -11.84
C HIS A 132 13.67 -4.60 -11.39
N ARG A 133 14.72 -4.04 -10.77
CA ARG A 133 14.73 -2.63 -10.37
C ARG A 133 14.58 -1.73 -11.59
N LEU A 134 13.71 -0.75 -11.47
CA LEU A 134 13.53 0.31 -12.45
C LEU A 134 14.55 1.44 -12.15
N PRO A 135 15.48 1.79 -13.03
CA PRO A 135 16.45 2.84 -12.74
C PRO A 135 15.75 4.17 -12.43
N ASN A 136 16.21 4.88 -11.39
CA ASN A 136 15.59 6.12 -10.91
C ASN A 136 15.51 7.22 -11.98
N ASN A 137 16.43 7.20 -12.95
CA ASN A 137 16.46 8.16 -14.06
C ASN A 137 15.86 7.61 -15.36
N SER A 138 15.23 6.42 -15.31
CA SER A 138 14.51 5.90 -16.49
C SER A 138 13.30 6.78 -16.78
N ARG A 139 12.92 6.83 -18.05
CA ARG A 139 11.73 7.58 -18.48
C ARG A 139 10.44 7.06 -17.82
N GLU A 140 10.39 5.76 -17.57
CA GLU A 140 9.27 5.07 -16.92
C GLU A 140 9.16 5.49 -15.43
N MET A 141 10.29 5.53 -14.68
CA MET A 141 10.30 5.99 -13.30
C MET A 141 9.92 7.47 -13.21
N VAL A 142 10.55 8.32 -14.03
CA VAL A 142 10.21 9.75 -14.09
C VAL A 142 8.73 9.93 -14.42
N GLY A 143 8.20 9.14 -15.37
CA GLY A 143 6.79 9.16 -15.73
C GLY A 143 5.87 8.78 -14.56
N LEU A 144 6.15 7.68 -13.87
CA LEU A 144 5.37 7.24 -12.71
C LEU A 144 5.35 8.26 -11.58
N VAL A 145 6.49 8.87 -11.27
CA VAL A 145 6.59 9.93 -10.26
C VAL A 145 5.82 11.17 -10.71
N ALA A 146 5.99 11.60 -11.97
CA ALA A 146 5.27 12.74 -12.54
C ALA A 146 3.75 12.52 -12.54
N TYR A 147 3.29 11.32 -12.88
CA TYR A 147 1.89 10.94 -12.81
C TYR A 147 1.34 11.00 -11.38
N ALA A 148 2.04 10.39 -10.42
CA ALA A 148 1.63 10.41 -9.02
C ALA A 148 1.57 11.83 -8.44
N GLN A 149 2.51 12.70 -8.82
CA GLN A 149 2.52 14.12 -8.43
C GLN A 149 1.36 14.89 -9.07
N TRP A 150 1.13 14.72 -10.38
CA TRP A 150 0.01 15.35 -11.08
C TRP A 150 -1.33 14.93 -10.50
N LEU A 151 -1.51 13.64 -10.21
CA LEU A 151 -2.72 13.10 -9.57
C LEU A 151 -2.94 13.70 -8.17
N SER A 152 -1.86 14.12 -7.51
CA SER A 152 -1.88 14.65 -6.15
C SER A 152 -1.85 16.18 -6.08
N LYS A 153 -1.87 16.90 -7.20
CA LYS A 153 -1.63 18.35 -7.28
C LYS A 153 -2.53 19.19 -6.36
N ASP A 154 -3.77 18.72 -6.13
CA ASP A 154 -4.75 19.43 -5.30
C ASP A 154 -4.84 18.84 -3.87
N GLN A 155 -3.91 17.96 -3.49
CA GLN A 155 -3.84 17.38 -2.15
C GLN A 155 -2.94 18.18 -1.24
N VAL A 156 -3.46 18.51 -0.06
CA VAL A 156 -2.65 19.16 0.98
C VAL A 156 -1.70 18.13 1.59
N THR A 157 -0.40 18.39 1.52
CA THR A 157 0.63 17.55 2.14
C THR A 157 0.33 17.30 3.62
N GLY A 158 0.45 16.05 4.05
CA GLY A 158 0.17 15.63 5.44
C GLY A 158 -1.32 15.45 5.75
N ARG A 159 -2.24 15.84 4.89
CA ARG A 159 -3.67 15.56 5.06
C ARG A 159 -3.99 14.14 4.54
N PRO A 160 -4.63 13.28 5.35
CA PRO A 160 -5.02 11.96 4.89
C PRO A 160 -5.99 12.04 3.70
N PHE A 161 -5.74 11.25 2.66
CA PHE A 161 -6.72 11.04 1.59
C PHE A 161 -7.84 10.12 2.13
N PRO A 162 -9.12 10.48 1.96
CA PRO A 162 -10.23 9.62 2.38
C PRO A 162 -10.14 8.25 1.70
N GLY A 163 -10.21 7.17 2.50
CA GLY A 163 -10.05 5.82 1.96
C GLY A 163 -8.60 5.42 1.59
N ARG A 164 -7.59 6.13 2.14
CA ARG A 164 -6.19 5.74 1.99
C ARG A 164 -5.95 4.33 2.48
N GLY A 165 -5.18 3.53 1.73
CA GLY A 165 -4.84 2.16 2.07
C GLY A 165 -5.98 1.18 1.76
N LEU A 166 -6.19 0.24 2.66
CA LEU A 166 -7.25 -0.77 2.59
C LEU A 166 -8.28 -0.51 3.69
N ALA A 167 -9.52 -0.93 3.47
CA ALA A 167 -10.54 -0.92 4.51
C ALA A 167 -10.13 -1.82 5.69
N LYS A 168 -10.52 -1.44 6.90
CA LYS A 168 -10.28 -2.29 8.08
C LYS A 168 -11.34 -3.36 8.17
N LEU A 169 -10.91 -4.61 8.27
CA LEU A 169 -11.77 -5.76 8.56
C LEU A 169 -11.43 -6.32 9.94
N PRO A 170 -12.39 -7.01 10.61
CA PRO A 170 -12.06 -7.87 11.75
C PRO A 170 -11.10 -8.97 11.28
N GLU A 171 -10.18 -9.39 12.15
CA GLU A 171 -9.31 -10.53 11.86
C GLU A 171 -10.11 -11.82 11.93
N LEU A 172 -10.13 -12.56 10.82
CA LEU A 172 -10.84 -13.82 10.68
C LEU A 172 -9.92 -14.88 10.07
N SER A 173 -10.24 -16.15 10.33
CA SER A 173 -9.59 -17.26 9.65
C SER A 173 -10.33 -17.59 8.36
N GLY A 174 -9.60 -17.63 7.25
CA GLY A 174 -10.14 -18.07 5.95
C GLY A 174 -10.11 -19.59 5.80
N ASP A 175 -11.06 -20.12 5.04
CA ASP A 175 -11.15 -21.53 4.67
C ASP A 175 -11.16 -21.67 3.14
N ALA A 176 -10.14 -22.32 2.58
CA ALA A 176 -9.97 -22.44 1.14
C ALA A 176 -11.08 -23.26 0.47
N ASN A 177 -11.69 -24.22 1.18
CA ASN A 177 -12.78 -25.02 0.61
C ASN A 177 -14.04 -24.15 0.45
N ARG A 178 -14.44 -23.39 1.47
CA ARG A 178 -15.53 -22.43 1.34
C ARG A 178 -15.19 -21.36 0.30
N GLY A 179 -13.93 -20.88 0.31
CA GLY A 179 -13.43 -19.90 -0.64
C GLY A 179 -13.52 -20.35 -2.09
N SER A 180 -13.34 -21.64 -2.37
CA SER A 180 -13.49 -22.19 -3.73
C SER A 180 -14.93 -22.02 -4.27
N HIS A 181 -15.93 -22.16 -3.42
CA HIS A 181 -17.33 -21.93 -3.79
C HIS A 181 -17.63 -20.46 -4.02
N VAL A 182 -17.10 -19.57 -3.16
CA VAL A 182 -17.22 -18.11 -3.35
C VAL A 182 -16.57 -17.71 -4.67
N TYR A 183 -15.35 -18.22 -4.93
CA TYR A 183 -14.61 -17.95 -6.16
C TYR A 183 -15.40 -18.37 -7.40
N ALA A 184 -15.91 -19.58 -7.43
CA ALA A 184 -16.66 -20.11 -8.57
C ALA A 184 -17.92 -19.28 -8.87
N GLN A 185 -18.58 -18.76 -7.84
CA GLN A 185 -19.82 -18.01 -7.98
C GLN A 185 -19.63 -16.51 -8.28
N GLN A 186 -18.57 -15.89 -7.76
CA GLN A 186 -18.42 -14.44 -7.75
C GLN A 186 -17.19 -13.92 -8.52
N CYS A 187 -16.17 -14.75 -8.71
CA CYS A 187 -14.87 -14.31 -9.24
C CYS A 187 -14.53 -14.92 -10.60
N ALA A 188 -14.87 -16.21 -10.79
CA ALA A 188 -14.48 -16.97 -11.98
C ALA A 188 -15.05 -16.39 -13.29
N VAL A 189 -16.16 -15.67 -13.25
CA VAL A 189 -16.75 -15.01 -14.43
C VAL A 189 -15.79 -14.03 -15.09
N CYS A 190 -14.95 -13.34 -14.31
CA CYS A 190 -13.96 -12.40 -14.80
C CYS A 190 -12.55 -12.99 -14.80
N HIS A 191 -12.14 -13.58 -13.67
CA HIS A 191 -10.78 -14.09 -13.51
C HIS A 191 -10.55 -15.51 -14.10
N GLY A 192 -11.60 -16.13 -14.66
CA GLY A 192 -11.55 -17.49 -15.18
C GLY A 192 -11.56 -18.56 -14.08
N PRO A 193 -11.95 -19.81 -14.40
CA PRO A 193 -11.98 -20.92 -13.42
C PRO A 193 -10.57 -21.27 -12.91
N GLU A 194 -9.55 -21.05 -13.74
CA GLU A 194 -8.14 -21.29 -13.43
C GLU A 194 -7.40 -20.02 -12.97
N GLY A 195 -8.10 -18.93 -12.68
CA GLY A 195 -7.51 -17.68 -12.19
C GLY A 195 -6.57 -16.98 -13.15
N ALA A 196 -6.58 -17.31 -14.43
CA ALA A 196 -5.68 -16.76 -15.43
C ALA A 196 -6.01 -15.31 -15.83
N GLY A 197 -7.21 -14.83 -15.49
CA GLY A 197 -7.67 -13.49 -15.88
C GLY A 197 -7.79 -13.30 -17.38
N GLN A 198 -7.83 -12.04 -17.79
CA GLN A 198 -7.82 -11.59 -19.19
C GLN A 198 -6.94 -10.34 -19.30
N PRO A 199 -5.60 -10.47 -19.15
CA PRO A 199 -4.69 -9.32 -19.22
C PRO A 199 -4.81 -8.59 -20.55
N PRO A 200 -4.63 -7.25 -20.57
CA PRO A 200 -4.17 -6.41 -19.46
C PRO A 200 -5.30 -5.94 -18.51
N SER A 201 -6.57 -6.17 -18.83
CA SER A 201 -7.70 -5.57 -18.09
C SER A 201 -8.05 -6.32 -16.80
N ILE A 202 -7.99 -7.65 -16.82
CA ILE A 202 -8.32 -8.49 -15.67
C ILE A 202 -7.09 -9.32 -15.31
N PRO A 203 -6.49 -9.10 -14.12
CA PRO A 203 -5.27 -9.79 -13.75
C PRO A 203 -5.46 -11.28 -13.50
N ALA A 204 -4.40 -12.04 -13.71
CA ALA A 204 -4.28 -13.37 -13.14
C ALA A 204 -4.21 -13.27 -11.61
N LEU A 205 -4.81 -14.23 -10.91
CA LEU A 205 -4.81 -14.28 -9.44
C LEU A 205 -3.79 -15.27 -8.88
N TRP A 206 -3.32 -16.22 -9.68
CA TRP A 206 -2.26 -17.17 -9.37
C TRP A 206 -1.56 -17.64 -10.64
N GLY A 207 -0.49 -18.41 -10.49
CA GLY A 207 0.32 -18.88 -11.60
C GLY A 207 1.40 -17.86 -12.03
N PRO A 208 2.04 -18.09 -13.18
CA PRO A 208 3.21 -17.31 -13.61
C PRO A 208 2.91 -15.85 -13.97
N ASP A 209 1.67 -15.54 -14.34
CA ASP A 209 1.26 -14.20 -14.74
C ASP A 209 0.71 -13.34 -13.59
N ALA A 210 0.57 -13.93 -12.39
CA ALA A 210 0.09 -13.25 -11.19
C ALA A 210 1.24 -12.65 -10.36
N TYR A 211 0.86 -11.89 -9.33
CA TYR A 211 1.82 -11.37 -8.35
C TYR A 211 2.59 -12.49 -7.63
N SER A 212 3.82 -12.20 -7.19
CA SER A 212 4.63 -13.16 -6.44
C SER A 212 4.22 -13.25 -4.96
N ASP A 213 4.73 -14.27 -4.25
CA ASP A 213 4.56 -14.42 -2.80
C ASP A 213 5.21 -13.29 -1.98
N GLY A 214 6.09 -12.50 -2.59
CA GLY A 214 6.67 -11.28 -2.03
C GLY A 214 5.74 -10.06 -2.07
N ALA A 215 4.65 -10.10 -2.80
CA ALA A 215 3.70 -9.00 -2.89
C ALA A 215 2.91 -8.76 -1.60
N GLY A 216 2.44 -7.52 -1.40
CA GLY A 216 1.58 -7.22 -0.26
C GLY A 216 0.24 -7.96 -0.29
N MET A 217 -0.26 -8.28 -1.49
CA MET A 217 -1.49 -9.06 -1.66
C MET A 217 -1.34 -10.54 -1.26
N ASN A 218 -0.12 -11.02 -1.07
CA ASN A 218 0.11 -12.36 -0.50
C ASN A 218 -0.11 -12.44 1.02
N GLU A 219 -0.58 -11.36 1.66
CA GLU A 219 -1.03 -11.36 3.05
C GLU A 219 -2.55 -11.51 3.07
N ILE A 220 -3.06 -12.62 3.64
CA ILE A 220 -4.51 -12.96 3.62
C ILE A 220 -5.40 -11.80 4.07
N GLY A 221 -5.05 -11.12 5.18
CA GLY A 221 -5.84 -10.00 5.68
C GLY A 221 -5.89 -8.81 4.74
N LYS A 222 -4.80 -8.53 4.01
CA LYS A 222 -4.77 -7.47 3.00
C LYS A 222 -5.60 -7.83 1.77
N MET A 223 -5.48 -9.05 1.30
CA MET A 223 -6.31 -9.53 0.19
C MET A 223 -7.79 -9.54 0.57
N ALA A 224 -8.15 -10.05 1.75
CA ALA A 224 -9.52 -10.05 2.23
C ALA A 224 -10.11 -8.63 2.29
N ALA A 225 -9.34 -7.67 2.82
CA ALA A 225 -9.76 -6.27 2.89
C ALA A 225 -9.95 -5.64 1.50
N PHE A 226 -9.03 -5.94 0.57
CA PHE A 226 -9.14 -5.48 -0.83
C PHE A 226 -10.37 -6.09 -1.51
N VAL A 227 -10.54 -7.40 -1.41
CA VAL A 227 -11.64 -8.14 -2.04
C VAL A 227 -12.99 -7.70 -1.49
N GLN A 228 -13.14 -7.63 -0.17
CA GLN A 228 -14.40 -7.26 0.47
C GLN A 228 -14.90 -5.88 0.01
N HIS A 229 -13.98 -4.92 -0.11
CA HIS A 229 -14.37 -3.54 -0.42
C HIS A 229 -14.50 -3.28 -1.92
N ASN A 230 -13.72 -3.96 -2.77
CA ASN A 230 -13.57 -3.61 -4.18
C ASN A 230 -14.09 -4.67 -5.14
N MET A 231 -14.27 -5.93 -4.70
CA MET A 231 -14.64 -7.05 -5.58
C MET A 231 -15.97 -7.70 -5.15
N PRO A 232 -16.75 -8.20 -6.12
CA PRO A 232 -16.62 -7.99 -7.59
C PRO A 232 -16.75 -6.51 -7.96
N GLU A 233 -15.99 -6.03 -8.93
CA GLU A 233 -16.05 -4.60 -9.34
C GLU A 233 -17.45 -4.15 -9.79
N THR A 234 -18.26 -5.08 -10.28
CA THR A 234 -19.67 -4.84 -10.66
C THR A 234 -20.61 -4.67 -9.46
N ASN A 235 -20.19 -5.13 -8.26
CA ASN A 235 -20.96 -5.05 -7.02
C ASN A 235 -20.04 -4.99 -5.78
N PRO A 236 -19.23 -3.92 -5.63
CA PRO A 236 -18.29 -3.76 -4.53
C PRO A 236 -19.00 -3.81 -3.17
N GLY A 237 -18.35 -4.44 -2.17
CA GLY A 237 -18.88 -4.55 -0.81
C GLY A 237 -19.97 -5.60 -0.63
N SER A 238 -20.32 -6.38 -1.65
CA SER A 238 -21.36 -7.42 -1.56
C SER A 238 -20.94 -8.67 -0.77
N LEU A 239 -19.63 -8.92 -0.66
CA LEU A 239 -19.12 -10.05 0.11
C LEU A 239 -19.10 -9.74 1.61
N THR A 240 -19.48 -10.72 2.43
CA THR A 240 -19.24 -10.62 3.86
C THR A 240 -17.74 -10.68 4.16
N PRO A 241 -17.27 -10.15 5.32
CA PRO A 241 -15.87 -10.29 5.72
C PRO A 241 -15.39 -11.76 5.72
N GLN A 242 -16.23 -12.72 6.17
CA GLN A 242 -15.87 -14.13 6.15
C GLN A 242 -15.66 -14.65 4.73
N GLN A 243 -16.57 -14.33 3.80
CA GLN A 243 -16.42 -14.74 2.39
C GLN A 243 -15.15 -14.16 1.77
N ALA A 244 -14.80 -12.92 2.11
CA ALA A 244 -13.57 -12.30 1.63
C ALA A 244 -12.30 -13.00 2.17
N TYR A 245 -12.30 -13.40 3.44
CA TYR A 245 -11.21 -14.21 4.01
C TYR A 245 -11.15 -15.60 3.41
N ASP A 246 -12.29 -16.24 3.18
CA ASP A 246 -12.37 -17.58 2.59
C ASP A 246 -11.82 -17.57 1.15
N VAL A 247 -12.24 -16.60 0.32
CA VAL A 247 -11.72 -16.50 -1.06
C VAL A 247 -10.26 -16.10 -1.10
N ALA A 248 -9.78 -15.26 -0.16
CA ALA A 248 -8.36 -14.95 -0.04
C ALA A 248 -7.55 -16.22 0.30
N ALA A 249 -8.03 -17.05 1.23
CA ALA A 249 -7.41 -18.32 1.56
C ALA A 249 -7.39 -19.28 0.36
N TYR A 250 -8.45 -19.32 -0.44
CA TYR A 250 -8.50 -20.12 -1.66
C TYR A 250 -7.47 -19.66 -2.69
N VAL A 251 -7.38 -18.36 -2.98
CA VAL A 251 -6.38 -17.81 -3.91
C VAL A 251 -4.97 -18.10 -3.42
N HIS A 252 -4.68 -17.93 -2.12
CA HIS A 252 -3.35 -18.21 -1.55
C HIS A 252 -3.03 -19.71 -1.47
N SER A 253 -4.01 -20.61 -1.60
CA SER A 253 -3.76 -22.05 -1.72
C SER A 253 -3.24 -22.46 -3.09
N LYS A 254 -3.26 -21.54 -4.06
CA LYS A 254 -2.78 -21.77 -5.43
C LYS A 254 -1.31 -21.40 -5.58
N PRO A 255 -0.62 -21.91 -6.60
CA PRO A 255 0.79 -21.60 -6.81
C PRO A 255 0.99 -20.13 -7.20
N HIS A 256 1.95 -19.48 -6.53
CA HIS A 256 2.46 -18.16 -6.87
C HIS A 256 3.94 -18.22 -7.20
N GLN A 257 4.44 -17.28 -7.99
CA GLN A 257 5.88 -17.13 -8.20
C GLN A 257 6.55 -16.85 -6.86
N ARG A 258 7.70 -17.51 -6.64
CA ARG A 258 8.50 -17.28 -5.44
C ARG A 258 9.30 -15.99 -5.60
N PHE A 259 9.26 -15.15 -4.56
CA PHE A 259 10.08 -13.95 -4.49
C PHE A 259 11.39 -14.23 -3.75
N ASP A 260 12.53 -13.98 -4.41
CA ASP A 260 13.83 -13.88 -3.76
C ASP A 260 14.44 -12.52 -4.11
N ILE A 261 14.68 -11.67 -3.10
CA ILE A 261 15.25 -10.34 -3.28
C ILE A 261 16.62 -10.36 -3.96
N LYS A 262 17.35 -11.47 -3.90
CA LYS A 262 18.68 -11.61 -4.51
C LYS A 262 18.60 -11.78 -6.02
N GLU A 263 17.52 -12.35 -6.52
CA GLU A 263 17.28 -12.58 -7.94
C GLU A 263 16.74 -11.32 -8.65
N HIS A 264 16.25 -10.35 -7.88
CA HIS A 264 15.58 -9.15 -8.39
C HIS A 264 16.36 -7.84 -8.16
N LYS A 265 17.68 -7.95 -7.86
CA LYS A 265 18.55 -6.78 -7.66
C LYS A 265 19.03 -6.17 -8.95
#